data_ba8963f677bda3540ee45514ceaf5c1c
#
_entry.id   ba8963f677bda3540ee45514ceaf5c1c
#
_cell.length_a   1.000
_cell.length_b   1.000
_cell.length_c   1.000
_cell.angle_alpha   90.00
_cell.angle_beta   90.00
_cell.angle_gamma   90.00
#
_symmetry.space_group_name_H-M   'P 1'
#
loop_
_entity.id
_entity.type
_entity.pdbx_description
1 polymer ?
#
loop_
_entity_poly.entity_id
_entity_poly.type
_entity_poly.pdbx_seq_one_letter_code
_entity_poly.pdbx_strand_id
1 'polypeptide(L)'
;MKPRILLLDEPLSALDGVIKESIKDRIKTIAREYHLTTIIVTHDPEEALTLSDRVLIIDQGSISQYARPDEIVHQPRNDFVRKFILRQLEIKRGNIYALFGDRPQLAGEAV
;
A
#
# COMPACT_ATOMS: atom_id res chain seq x y z
N MET A 1 -28.86 -5.89 9.37
CA MET A 1 -28.23 -5.09 8.31
C MET A 1 -27.46 -6.00 7.36
N LYS A 2 -27.67 -5.79 6.08
CA LYS A 2 -26.99 -6.64 5.11
C LYS A 2 -25.56 -6.17 4.91
N PRO A 3 -24.56 -7.05 4.94
CA PRO A 3 -23.19 -6.65 4.63
C PRO A 3 -23.09 -6.21 3.17
N ARG A 4 -22.25 -5.22 2.94
CA ARG A 4 -21.99 -4.72 1.59
C ARG A 4 -20.53 -4.85 1.29
N ILE A 5 -20.23 -5.33 0.10
CA ILE A 5 -18.85 -5.53 -0.33
C ILE A 5 -18.61 -4.67 -1.56
N LEU A 6 -17.53 -3.90 -1.50
CA LEU A 6 -17.08 -3.08 -2.63
C LEU A 6 -15.79 -3.70 -3.16
N LEU A 7 -15.77 -4.07 -4.43
CA LEU A 7 -14.59 -4.65 -5.05
C LEU A 7 -14.02 -3.66 -6.05
N LEU A 8 -12.76 -3.29 -5.86
CA LEU A 8 -12.06 -2.35 -6.74
C LEU A 8 -10.83 -3.03 -7.31
N ASP A 9 -10.71 -3.02 -8.65
CA ASP A 9 -9.57 -3.63 -9.33
C ASP A 9 -8.69 -2.53 -9.90
N GLU A 10 -7.50 -2.38 -9.34
CA GLU A 10 -6.52 -1.37 -9.75
C GLU A 10 -7.13 0.03 -9.80
N PRO A 11 -7.80 0.48 -8.74
CA PRO A 11 -8.59 1.72 -8.83
C PRO A 11 -7.75 2.98 -9.00
N LEU A 12 -6.45 2.93 -8.72
CA LEU A 12 -5.62 4.13 -8.72
C LEU A 12 -4.52 4.09 -9.77
N SER A 13 -4.48 3.06 -10.61
CA SER A 13 -3.33 2.80 -11.46
C SER A 13 -3.09 3.88 -12.52
N ALA A 14 -4.13 4.58 -12.94
CA ALA A 14 -4.01 5.59 -14.01
C ALA A 14 -4.01 7.02 -13.47
N LEU A 15 -3.85 7.21 -12.17
CA LEU A 15 -4.00 8.52 -11.56
C LEU A 15 -2.65 9.12 -11.16
N ASP A 16 -2.57 10.45 -11.22
CA ASP A 16 -1.41 11.19 -10.74
C ASP A 16 -1.34 11.18 -9.20
N GLY A 17 -0.16 11.46 -8.67
CA GLY A 17 0.08 11.37 -7.23
C GLY A 17 -0.88 12.15 -6.36
N VAL A 18 -1.14 13.42 -6.69
CA VAL A 18 -2.05 14.26 -5.89
C VAL A 18 -3.48 13.75 -5.98
N ILE A 19 -3.91 13.43 -7.20
CA ILE A 19 -5.25 12.90 -7.42
C ILE A 19 -5.38 11.53 -6.76
N LYS A 20 -4.33 10.72 -6.84
CA LYS A 20 -4.33 9.41 -6.21
C LYS A 20 -4.58 9.50 -4.70
N GLU A 21 -3.89 10.43 -4.02
CA GLU A 21 -4.08 10.59 -2.58
C GLU A 21 -5.50 11.05 -2.25
N SER A 22 -6.04 11.96 -3.05
CA SER A 22 -7.41 12.43 -2.86
C SER A 22 -8.42 11.30 -3.00
N ILE A 23 -8.26 10.45 -4.00
CA ILE A 23 -9.16 9.32 -4.23
C ILE A 23 -9.01 8.28 -3.11
N LYS A 24 -7.78 8.04 -2.64
CA LYS A 24 -7.57 7.13 -1.51
C LYS A 24 -8.36 7.59 -0.29
N ASP A 25 -8.30 8.88 0.01
CA ASP A 25 -9.05 9.43 1.14
C ASP A 25 -10.56 9.26 0.95
N ARG A 26 -11.04 9.46 -0.28
CA ARG A 26 -12.45 9.25 -0.59
C ARG A 26 -12.88 7.81 -0.37
N ILE A 27 -12.07 6.88 -0.82
CA ILE A 27 -12.39 5.46 -0.66
C ILE A 27 -12.49 5.12 0.82
N LYS A 28 -11.53 5.58 1.62
CA LYS A 28 -11.56 5.32 3.06
C LYS A 28 -12.79 5.93 3.72
N THR A 29 -13.12 7.16 3.34
CA THR A 29 -14.27 7.86 3.92
C THR A 29 -15.57 7.15 3.59
N ILE A 30 -15.76 6.78 2.34
CA ILE A 30 -16.98 6.10 1.91
C ILE A 30 -17.10 4.73 2.58
N ALA A 31 -16.00 3.98 2.64
CA ALA A 31 -16.03 2.67 3.27
C ALA A 31 -16.43 2.76 4.74
N ARG A 32 -15.89 3.77 5.43
CA ARG A 32 -16.22 3.97 6.86
C ARG A 32 -17.65 4.45 7.04
N GLU A 33 -18.06 5.40 6.20
CA GLU A 33 -19.37 6.05 6.33
C GLU A 33 -20.51 5.07 6.09
N TYR A 34 -20.35 4.19 5.11
CA TYR A 34 -21.40 3.24 4.75
C TYR A 34 -21.12 1.83 5.28
N HIS A 35 -20.12 1.68 6.12
CA HIS A 35 -19.76 0.39 6.73
C HIS A 35 -19.53 -0.70 5.67
N LEU A 36 -18.77 -0.35 4.64
CA LEU A 36 -18.49 -1.28 3.56
C LEU A 36 -17.27 -2.12 3.88
N THR A 37 -17.34 -3.40 3.46
CA THR A 37 -16.15 -4.22 3.38
C THR A 37 -15.57 -4.00 1.98
N THR A 38 -14.35 -3.51 1.91
CA THR A 38 -13.75 -3.15 0.63
C THR A 38 -12.58 -4.07 0.31
N ILE A 39 -12.59 -4.62 -0.90
CA ILE A 39 -11.48 -5.44 -1.39
C ILE A 39 -10.85 -4.70 -2.56
N ILE A 40 -9.56 -4.45 -2.46
CA ILE A 40 -8.82 -3.71 -3.48
C ILE A 40 -7.72 -4.61 -4.03
N VAL A 41 -7.72 -4.79 -5.34
CA VAL A 41 -6.69 -5.55 -6.03
C VAL A 41 -5.69 -4.55 -6.61
N THR A 42 -4.41 -4.71 -6.29
CA THR A 42 -3.39 -3.77 -6.76
C THR A 42 -2.04 -4.46 -6.86
N HIS A 43 -1.19 -3.96 -7.75
CA HIS A 43 0.20 -4.40 -7.86
C HIS A 43 1.13 -3.46 -7.11
N ASP A 44 0.61 -2.39 -6.53
CA ASP A 44 1.41 -1.39 -5.86
C ASP A 44 1.46 -1.66 -4.36
N PRO A 45 2.63 -2.06 -3.84
CA PRO A 45 2.75 -2.34 -2.40
C PRO A 45 2.42 -1.15 -1.52
N GLU A 46 2.74 0.05 -1.96
CA GLU A 46 2.45 1.25 -1.19
C GLU A 46 0.94 1.46 -1.03
N GLU A 47 0.18 1.28 -2.12
CA GLU A 47 -1.28 1.33 -2.03
C GLU A 47 -1.81 0.31 -1.04
N ALA A 48 -1.35 -0.92 -1.18
CA ALA A 48 -1.83 -2.00 -0.32
C ALA A 48 -1.55 -1.69 1.15
N LEU A 49 -0.34 -1.24 1.45
CA LEU A 49 0.06 -1.01 2.83
C LEU A 49 -0.56 0.23 3.44
N THR A 50 -0.87 1.25 2.64
CA THR A 50 -1.37 2.50 3.19
C THR A 50 -2.89 2.61 3.15
N LEU A 51 -3.55 1.82 2.31
CA LEU A 51 -4.99 1.94 2.11
C LEU A 51 -5.79 0.88 2.86
N SER A 52 -5.17 -0.21 3.24
CA SER A 52 -5.87 -1.39 3.74
C SER A 52 -5.64 -1.65 5.21
N ASP A 53 -6.64 -2.25 5.86
CA ASP A 53 -6.49 -2.72 7.24
C ASP A 53 -5.73 -4.03 7.29
N ARG A 54 -5.88 -4.85 6.25
CA ARG A 54 -5.15 -6.11 6.10
C ARG A 54 -4.75 -6.29 4.66
N VAL A 55 -3.64 -6.94 4.43
CA VAL A 55 -3.09 -7.16 3.09
C VAL A 55 -2.92 -8.65 2.86
N LEU A 56 -3.39 -9.11 1.70
CA LEU A 56 -3.21 -10.48 1.26
C LEU A 56 -2.21 -10.46 0.11
N ILE A 57 -1.09 -11.13 0.30
CA ILE A 57 -0.05 -11.21 -0.72
C ILE A 57 -0.10 -12.57 -1.38
N ILE A 58 -0.21 -12.58 -2.70
CA ILE A 58 -0.33 -13.80 -3.49
C ILE A 58 0.90 -13.91 -4.39
N ASP A 59 1.52 -15.09 -4.40
CA ASP A 59 2.65 -15.40 -5.25
C ASP A 59 2.35 -16.69 -6.00
N GLN A 60 2.31 -16.59 -7.33
CA GLN A 60 2.08 -17.74 -8.20
C GLN A 60 0.86 -18.57 -7.78
N GLY A 61 -0.22 -17.88 -7.51
CA GLY A 61 -1.48 -18.52 -7.17
C GLY A 61 -1.61 -19.01 -5.75
N SER A 62 -0.58 -18.81 -4.92
CA SER A 62 -0.61 -19.23 -3.53
C SER A 62 -0.52 -18.03 -2.60
N ILE A 63 -1.13 -18.15 -1.44
CA ILE A 63 -1.07 -17.10 -0.44
C ILE A 63 0.30 -17.11 0.23
N SER A 64 1.02 -15.99 0.14
CA SER A 64 2.31 -15.85 0.81
C SER A 64 2.16 -15.30 2.21
N GLN A 65 1.28 -14.32 2.40
CA GLN A 65 1.05 -13.75 3.73
C GLN A 65 -0.29 -13.04 3.74
N TYR A 66 -0.97 -13.09 4.87
CA TYR A 66 -2.18 -12.31 5.11
C TYR A 66 -2.05 -11.70 6.50
N ALA A 67 -1.91 -10.39 6.56
CA ALA A 67 -1.60 -9.74 7.82
C ALA A 67 -1.89 -8.23 7.74
N ARG A 68 -1.74 -7.57 8.87
CA ARG A 68 -1.83 -6.11 8.93
C ARG A 68 -0.57 -5.51 8.28
N PRO A 69 -0.67 -4.27 7.76
CA PRO A 69 0.49 -3.65 7.10
C PRO A 69 1.75 -3.59 7.95
N ASP A 70 1.62 -3.25 9.22
CA ASP A 70 2.80 -3.16 10.09
C ASP A 70 3.46 -4.52 10.27
N GLU A 71 2.68 -5.57 10.33
CA GLU A 71 3.19 -6.92 10.46
C GLU A 71 3.93 -7.35 9.20
N ILE A 72 3.42 -6.98 8.04
CA ILE A 72 4.09 -7.31 6.78
C ILE A 72 5.44 -6.62 6.68
N VAL A 73 5.50 -5.36 7.09
CA VAL A 73 6.75 -4.58 7.03
C VAL A 73 7.78 -5.09 8.02
N HIS A 74 7.37 -5.39 9.24
CA HIS A 74 8.29 -5.76 10.31
C HIS A 74 8.55 -7.25 10.42
N GLN A 75 7.62 -8.08 9.96
CA GLN A 75 7.73 -9.52 10.06
C GLN A 75 7.30 -10.19 8.76
N PRO A 76 8.02 -9.93 7.65
CA PRO A 76 7.68 -10.59 6.39
C PRO A 76 7.86 -12.09 6.53
N ARG A 77 6.88 -12.82 6.03
CA ARG A 77 6.80 -14.26 6.27
C ARG A 77 7.89 -15.03 5.56
N ASN A 78 8.30 -14.56 4.38
CA ASN A 78 9.31 -15.26 3.60
C ASN A 78 10.08 -14.25 2.75
N ASP A 79 11.08 -14.75 2.01
CA ASP A 79 11.93 -13.90 1.20
C ASP A 79 11.17 -13.21 0.08
N PHE A 80 10.16 -13.87 -0.49
CA PHE A 80 9.37 -13.24 -1.54
C PHE A 80 8.70 -11.96 -1.02
N VAL A 81 8.04 -12.06 0.13
CA VAL A 81 7.36 -10.90 0.72
C VAL A 81 8.36 -9.80 1.04
N ARG A 82 9.49 -10.18 1.66
CA ARG A 82 10.50 -9.19 2.01
C ARG A 82 11.01 -8.45 0.78
N LYS A 83 11.37 -9.20 -0.26
CA LYS A 83 11.93 -8.58 -1.46
C LYS A 83 10.89 -7.78 -2.23
N PHE A 84 9.68 -8.32 -2.36
CA PHE A 84 8.65 -7.64 -3.14
C PHE A 84 8.22 -6.34 -2.46
N ILE A 85 7.92 -6.39 -1.18
CA ILE A 85 7.38 -5.23 -0.47
C ILE A 85 8.49 -4.22 -0.15
N LEU A 86 9.52 -4.67 0.56
CA LEU A 86 10.53 -3.74 1.09
C LEU A 86 11.41 -3.19 -0.01
N ARG A 87 11.76 -4.00 -0.99
CA ARG A 87 12.60 -3.52 -2.08
C ARG A 87 11.89 -2.46 -2.91
N GLN A 88 10.60 -2.64 -3.18
CA GLN A 88 9.85 -1.63 -3.92
C GLN A 88 9.81 -0.30 -3.17
N LEU A 89 9.60 -0.34 -1.87
CA LEU A 89 9.58 0.86 -1.06
C LEU A 89 10.96 1.51 -0.97
N GLU A 90 12.01 0.71 -0.90
CA GLU A 90 13.38 1.24 -0.88
C GLU A 90 13.74 1.94 -2.19
N ILE A 91 13.32 1.39 -3.31
CA ILE A 91 13.55 2.01 -4.60
C ILE A 91 12.85 3.36 -4.67
N LYS A 92 11.61 3.43 -4.22
CA LYS A 92 10.87 4.69 -4.20
C LYS A 92 11.55 5.72 -3.33
N ARG A 93 12.02 5.32 -2.15
CA ARG A 93 12.73 6.22 -1.24
C ARG A 93 14.02 6.74 -1.89
N GLY A 94 14.77 5.86 -2.52
CA GLY A 94 16.01 6.25 -3.19
C GLY A 94 15.77 7.25 -4.30
N ASN A 95 14.70 7.07 -5.08
CA ASN A 95 14.36 7.99 -6.14
C ASN A 95 13.99 9.37 -5.58
N ILE A 96 13.30 9.42 -4.48
CA ILE A 96 12.94 10.68 -3.84
C ILE A 96 14.19 11.39 -3.34
N TYR A 97 15.10 10.67 -2.68
CA TYR A 97 16.36 11.25 -2.21
C TYR A 97 17.17 11.82 -3.37
N ALA A 98 17.22 11.11 -4.50
CA ALA A 98 17.95 11.58 -5.65
C ALA A 98 17.39 12.91 -6.16
N LEU A 99 16.08 13.05 -6.16
CA LEU A 99 15.43 14.28 -6.61
C LEU A 99 15.72 15.47 -5.71
N PHE A 100 15.83 15.23 -4.40
CA PHE A 100 15.99 16.31 -3.44
C PHE A 100 17.42 16.45 -2.94
N GLY A 101 18.40 15.94 -3.66
CA GLY A 101 19.78 16.08 -3.26
C GLY A 101 20.21 15.05 -2.25
N ASP A 102 19.50 13.97 -2.15
CA ASP A 102 19.89 12.77 -1.43
C ASP A 102 20.16 12.91 0.03
N ARG A 103 19.63 13.88 0.66
CA ARG A 103 19.90 14.05 2.08
C ARG A 103 18.91 13.26 2.89
N PRO A 104 19.31 12.12 3.43
CA PRO A 104 18.41 11.38 4.30
C PRO A 104 18.00 12.19 5.51
N GLN A 105 18.87 13.08 5.91
CA GLN A 105 18.61 13.90 7.07
C GLN A 105 17.63 15.02 6.80
N LEU A 106 17.15 15.11 5.58
CA LEU A 106 16.07 16.04 5.37
C LEU A 106 14.95 15.74 6.26
N ALA A 107 15.02 14.89 6.47
CA ALA A 107 14.05 14.70 7.37
C ALA A 107 14.53 14.87 8.67
N GLY A 108 15.36 15.24 7.77
CA GLY A 108 15.71 15.18 8.58
C GLY A 108 16.26 15.14 8.68
N GLU A 109 16.78 15.44 8.28
CA GLU A 109 17.42 15.38 8.43
C GLU A 109 17.40 14.97 8.61
N ALA A 110 17.38 14.74 8.22
CA ALA A 110 17.50 14.48 8.52
C ALA A 110 17.40 13.99 8.55
N VAL A 111 17.51 14.10 8.55
CA VAL A 111 17.76 13.74 8.84
C VAL A 111 17.54 13.66 9.07
#